data_b032634b85dd266d324eee1a5d6592d6
#
_entry.id   b032634b85dd266d324eee1a5d6592d6
#
_cell.length_a   1.000
_cell.length_b   1.000
_cell.length_c   1.000
_cell.angle_alpha   90.00
_cell.angle_beta   90.00
_cell.angle_gamma   90.00
#
_symmetry.space_group_name_H-M   'P 1'
#
loop_
_entity.id
_entity.type
_entity.pdbx_description
1 polymer ?
#
loop_
_entity_poly.entity_id
_entity_poly.type
_entity_poly.pdbx_seq_one_letter_code
_entity_poly.pdbx_strand_id
1 'polypeptide(L)'
;MAQSLKSLSSSPLLVRWLPFLAFLAVVLHYFWVLNNQAVNIPYQDDIYDFLEYIVLVEAAESSEQVLEELFQQYNDHRTSASRLAVHAAYLLEGEVNFRTLTFLGNLALPMILLLFSLSVRGEKYRWAFLLVSALLLLHPRTYTLILMSQAAFAYYYVFFYAFACLFALHQVTLPKLVLAAVMCTLSMFTFASGQMVWFLGLVSLLHQCLFSERKSFYYAAIWFLVAVIMLIVWHVGFIDLHSQMPAGTSSEEIRLLLPGYLGDASWHQAIARYVAFFLVILGSAFVTSSTLVAGTLGLAMTAALSFITVKFYRHQDIRLALCCWFIVASAAAVTLGRAMLFAPDYVLDTRYSFLSVMLLSTLVLLAQVRFAVFRSPAILLVVVLAVGYWNWAHSRFENPLQEMLNRRYS
;
A
#
# COMPACT_ATOMS: atom_id res chain seq x y z
N MET A 1 10.40 -39.63 29.43
CA MET A 1 9.62 -38.53 28.91
C MET A 1 10.46 -37.29 28.52
N ALA A 2 11.41 -36.83 29.31
CA ALA A 2 12.30 -35.70 28.99
C ALA A 2 13.28 -35.95 27.81
N GLN A 3 13.73 -37.18 27.60
CA GLN A 3 14.57 -37.55 26.45
C GLN A 3 13.81 -37.60 25.13
N SER A 4 12.50 -37.93 25.13
CA SER A 4 11.63 -37.92 23.95
C SER A 4 11.33 -36.51 23.46
N LEU A 5 11.22 -35.52 24.36
CA LEU A 5 11.03 -34.10 24.01
C LEU A 5 12.31 -33.48 23.41
N LYS A 6 13.50 -33.91 23.85
CA LYS A 6 14.78 -33.46 23.26
C LYS A 6 14.99 -33.98 21.82
N SER A 7 14.49 -35.17 21.50
CA SER A 7 14.60 -35.77 20.13
C SER A 7 13.65 -35.08 19.12
N LEU A 8 12.50 -34.56 19.56
CA LEU A 8 11.56 -33.78 18.72
C LEU A 8 12.09 -32.37 18.41
N SER A 9 12.86 -31.76 19.33
CA SER A 9 13.46 -30.45 19.13
C SER A 9 14.66 -30.45 18.16
N SER A 10 15.16 -31.60 17.75
CA SER A 10 16.37 -31.73 16.94
C SER A 10 16.14 -32.11 15.48
N SER A 11 14.88 -32.27 15.01
CA SER A 11 14.66 -32.55 13.59
C SER A 11 14.82 -31.26 12.76
N PRO A 12 15.84 -31.17 11.89
CA PRO A 12 16.06 -29.97 11.06
C PRO A 12 14.88 -29.66 10.11
N LEU A 13 14.00 -30.64 9.89
CA LEU A 13 12.78 -30.55 9.10
C LEU A 13 11.70 -29.70 9.80
N LEU A 14 11.44 -29.93 11.09
CA LEU A 14 10.42 -29.19 11.85
C LEU A 14 10.74 -27.67 11.94
N VAL A 15 12.00 -27.34 12.23
CA VAL A 15 12.45 -25.92 12.29
C VAL A 15 12.29 -25.21 10.96
N ARG A 16 12.41 -25.95 9.86
CA ARG A 16 12.33 -25.40 8.49
C ARG A 16 10.89 -25.26 7.97
N TRP A 17 10.04 -26.25 8.22
CA TRP A 17 8.71 -26.32 7.61
C TRP A 17 7.59 -25.70 8.47
N LEU A 18 7.73 -25.68 9.79
CA LEU A 18 6.71 -25.11 10.68
C LEU A 18 6.43 -23.61 10.37
N PRO A 19 7.44 -22.74 10.20
CA PRO A 19 7.16 -21.34 9.81
C PRO A 19 6.52 -21.23 8.43
N PHE A 20 6.85 -22.11 7.48
CA PHE A 20 6.21 -22.14 6.17
C PHE A 20 4.72 -22.54 6.26
N LEU A 21 4.41 -23.59 7.01
CA LEU A 21 3.03 -24.04 7.22
C LEU A 21 2.21 -22.97 7.95
N ALA A 22 2.81 -22.32 8.95
CA ALA A 22 2.17 -21.19 9.65
C ALA A 22 1.93 -19.99 8.72
N PHE A 23 2.90 -19.63 7.86
CA PHE A 23 2.74 -18.62 6.84
C PHE A 23 1.57 -18.95 5.89
N LEU A 24 1.53 -20.18 5.38
CA LEU A 24 0.46 -20.64 4.51
C LEU A 24 -0.90 -20.61 5.23
N ALA A 25 -0.95 -21.03 6.50
CA ALA A 25 -2.18 -20.96 7.29
C ALA A 25 -2.71 -19.55 7.48
N VAL A 26 -1.83 -18.54 7.68
CA VAL A 26 -2.24 -17.12 7.77
C VAL A 26 -2.81 -16.64 6.45
N VAL A 27 -2.18 -16.98 5.32
CA VAL A 27 -2.69 -16.60 3.98
C VAL A 27 -4.04 -17.26 3.71
N LEU A 28 -4.17 -18.55 3.97
CA LEU A 28 -5.43 -19.30 3.78
C LEU A 28 -6.55 -18.78 4.70
N HIS A 29 -6.21 -18.47 5.96
CA HIS A 29 -7.16 -17.89 6.91
C HIS A 29 -7.67 -16.51 6.42
N TYR A 30 -6.79 -15.66 5.90
CA TYR A 30 -7.19 -14.37 5.34
C TYR A 30 -8.22 -14.54 4.21
N PHE A 31 -7.94 -15.41 3.24
CA PHE A 31 -8.88 -15.67 2.14
C PHE A 31 -10.14 -16.42 2.57
N TRP A 32 -10.07 -17.23 3.62
CA TRP A 32 -11.25 -17.83 4.24
C TRP A 32 -12.16 -16.76 4.87
N VAL A 33 -11.60 -15.81 5.62
CA VAL A 33 -12.35 -14.67 6.16
C VAL A 33 -12.95 -13.85 5.02
N LEU A 34 -12.16 -13.53 4.00
CA LEU A 34 -12.62 -12.79 2.82
C LEU A 34 -13.79 -13.53 2.13
N ASN A 35 -13.69 -14.84 1.95
CA ASN A 35 -14.73 -15.66 1.33
C ASN A 35 -16.06 -15.61 2.09
N ASN A 36 -16.00 -15.57 3.42
CA ASN A 36 -17.19 -15.51 4.26
C ASN A 36 -17.82 -14.10 4.31
N GLN A 37 -17.05 -13.06 3.96
CA GLN A 37 -17.46 -11.68 4.14
C GLN A 37 -17.70 -10.94 2.81
N ALA A 38 -17.11 -11.39 1.70
CA ALA A 38 -17.27 -10.76 0.40
C ALA A 38 -18.66 -11.04 -0.19
N VAL A 39 -19.36 -9.98 -0.58
CA VAL A 39 -20.71 -10.01 -1.16
C VAL A 39 -20.74 -9.33 -2.52
N ASN A 40 -21.69 -9.70 -3.39
CA ASN A 40 -21.89 -9.05 -4.68
C ASN A 40 -22.80 -7.81 -4.54
N ILE A 41 -22.37 -6.85 -3.70
CA ILE A 41 -23.08 -5.59 -3.48
C ILE A 41 -22.03 -4.47 -3.52
N PRO A 42 -22.21 -3.43 -4.38
CA PRO A 42 -21.29 -2.29 -4.43
C PRO A 42 -21.36 -1.46 -3.14
N TYR A 43 -20.26 -0.79 -2.79
CA TYR A 43 -20.21 0.08 -1.63
C TYR A 43 -19.38 1.33 -1.92
N GLN A 44 -19.95 2.53 -1.69
CA GLN A 44 -19.28 3.83 -1.86
C GLN A 44 -18.59 3.95 -3.24
N ASP A 45 -17.25 4.04 -3.27
CA ASP A 45 -16.45 4.25 -4.48
C ASP A 45 -16.59 3.11 -5.51
N ASP A 46 -17.08 1.91 -5.12
CA ASP A 46 -17.42 0.85 -6.06
C ASP A 46 -18.52 1.29 -7.06
N ILE A 47 -19.45 2.14 -6.60
CA ILE A 47 -20.55 2.66 -7.42
C ILE A 47 -20.02 3.72 -8.38
N TYR A 48 -19.32 4.72 -7.83
CA TYR A 48 -18.94 5.93 -8.57
C TYR A 48 -17.72 5.76 -9.49
N ASP A 49 -16.83 4.79 -9.23
CA ASP A 49 -15.67 4.55 -10.08
C ASP A 49 -15.85 3.31 -10.98
N PHE A 50 -16.37 2.20 -10.44
CA PHE A 50 -16.41 0.94 -11.17
C PHE A 50 -17.74 0.70 -11.91
N LEU A 51 -18.86 0.82 -11.21
CA LEU A 51 -20.17 0.57 -11.82
C LEU A 51 -20.51 1.66 -12.84
N GLU A 52 -20.33 2.93 -12.47
CA GLU A 52 -20.56 4.07 -13.38
C GLU A 52 -19.68 3.96 -14.63
N TYR A 53 -18.41 3.61 -14.49
CA TYR A 53 -17.50 3.38 -15.62
C TYR A 53 -18.05 2.32 -16.59
N ILE A 54 -18.52 1.17 -16.11
CA ILE A 54 -19.08 0.12 -16.97
C ILE A 54 -20.35 0.61 -17.69
N VAL A 55 -21.24 1.32 -16.98
CA VAL A 55 -22.46 1.89 -17.58
C VAL A 55 -22.12 2.89 -18.70
N LEU A 56 -21.10 3.76 -18.49
CA LEU A 56 -20.68 4.73 -19.49
C LEU A 56 -20.01 4.04 -20.70
N VAL A 57 -19.22 3.00 -20.46
CA VAL A 57 -18.59 2.21 -21.55
C VAL A 57 -19.65 1.44 -22.37
N GLU A 58 -20.69 0.91 -21.74
CA GLU A 58 -21.81 0.26 -22.47
C GLU A 58 -22.63 1.25 -23.30
N ALA A 59 -22.74 2.49 -22.85
CA ALA A 59 -23.44 3.56 -23.57
C ALA A 59 -22.56 4.21 -24.65
N ALA A 60 -21.26 3.90 -24.71
CA ALA A 60 -20.32 4.52 -25.66
C ALA A 60 -20.61 4.09 -27.09
N GLU A 61 -20.69 5.06 -28.00
CA GLU A 61 -20.97 4.84 -29.43
C GLU A 61 -19.69 4.60 -30.26
N SER A 62 -18.51 4.85 -29.65
CA SER A 62 -17.22 4.71 -30.33
C SER A 62 -16.11 4.22 -29.39
N SER A 63 -15.05 3.63 -29.97
CA SER A 63 -13.85 3.24 -29.23
C SER A 63 -13.13 4.44 -28.59
N GLU A 64 -13.27 5.63 -29.17
CA GLU A 64 -12.71 6.87 -28.62
C GLU A 64 -13.37 7.23 -27.30
N GLN A 65 -14.70 7.16 -27.23
CA GLN A 65 -15.44 7.37 -25.98
C GLN A 65 -15.07 6.34 -24.90
N VAL A 66 -14.91 5.06 -25.29
CA VAL A 66 -14.43 4.02 -24.34
C VAL A 66 -13.06 4.37 -23.76
N LEU A 67 -12.15 4.89 -24.61
CA LEU A 67 -10.82 5.33 -24.14
C LEU A 67 -10.90 6.58 -23.25
N GLU A 68 -11.78 7.53 -23.58
CA GLU A 68 -12.02 8.72 -22.73
C GLU A 68 -12.47 8.30 -21.34
N GLU A 69 -13.49 7.43 -21.24
CA GLU A 69 -13.98 6.91 -19.96
C GLU A 69 -12.91 6.12 -19.20
N LEU A 70 -12.09 5.33 -19.90
CA LEU A 70 -11.00 4.59 -19.27
C LEU A 70 -9.97 5.51 -18.60
N PHE A 71 -9.65 6.64 -19.25
CA PHE A 71 -8.64 7.59 -18.73
C PHE A 71 -9.25 8.77 -17.97
N GLN A 72 -10.56 8.81 -17.83
CA GLN A 72 -11.25 9.85 -17.07
C GLN A 72 -10.76 9.89 -15.62
N GLN A 73 -10.62 11.10 -15.11
CA GLN A 73 -10.23 11.34 -13.72
C GLN A 73 -11.36 10.93 -12.77
N TYR A 74 -10.98 10.23 -11.69
CA TYR A 74 -11.84 9.96 -10.54
C TYR A 74 -11.24 10.59 -9.30
N ASN A 75 -11.93 11.56 -8.69
CA ASN A 75 -11.37 12.40 -7.63
C ASN A 75 -9.97 12.94 -8.04
N ASP A 76 -8.96 12.83 -7.16
CA ASP A 76 -7.58 13.27 -7.39
C ASP A 76 -6.75 12.20 -8.12
N HIS A 77 -7.35 11.22 -8.78
CA HIS A 77 -6.67 10.04 -9.32
C HIS A 77 -7.10 9.74 -10.76
N ARG A 78 -6.27 8.99 -11.47
CA ARG A 78 -6.66 8.26 -12.67
C ARG A 78 -6.58 6.77 -12.36
N THR A 79 -7.73 6.11 -12.32
CA THR A 79 -7.89 4.71 -11.91
C THR A 79 -7.90 3.75 -13.09
N SER A 80 -7.34 4.15 -14.24
CA SER A 80 -7.39 3.41 -15.50
C SER A 80 -6.91 1.96 -15.40
N ALA A 81 -5.86 1.69 -14.60
CA ALA A 81 -5.38 0.32 -14.40
C ALA A 81 -6.39 -0.55 -13.66
N SER A 82 -7.10 0.02 -12.69
CA SER A 82 -8.18 -0.67 -11.97
C SER A 82 -9.40 -0.88 -12.86
N ARG A 83 -9.80 0.15 -13.62
CA ARG A 83 -10.90 0.08 -14.60
C ARG A 83 -10.67 -0.97 -15.67
N LEU A 84 -9.43 -1.12 -16.18
CA LEU A 84 -9.08 -2.21 -17.10
C LEU A 84 -9.33 -3.59 -16.48
N ALA A 85 -8.96 -3.78 -15.21
CA ALA A 85 -9.20 -5.05 -14.52
C ALA A 85 -10.70 -5.33 -14.31
N VAL A 86 -11.47 -4.30 -13.96
CA VAL A 86 -12.93 -4.38 -13.83
C VAL A 86 -13.58 -4.68 -15.17
N HIS A 87 -13.18 -4.01 -16.24
CA HIS A 87 -13.68 -4.24 -17.59
C HIS A 87 -13.39 -5.67 -18.07
N ALA A 88 -12.17 -6.17 -17.82
CA ALA A 88 -11.82 -7.55 -18.14
C ALA A 88 -12.67 -8.57 -17.37
N ALA A 89 -12.92 -8.32 -16.07
CA ALA A 89 -13.80 -9.17 -15.27
C ALA A 89 -15.24 -9.14 -15.79
N TYR A 90 -15.75 -7.95 -16.12
CA TYR A 90 -17.07 -7.78 -16.73
C TYR A 90 -17.24 -8.54 -18.04
N LEU A 91 -16.24 -8.45 -18.95
CA LEU A 91 -16.26 -9.20 -20.22
C LEU A 91 -16.23 -10.72 -20.03
N LEU A 92 -15.60 -11.20 -18.94
CA LEU A 92 -15.49 -12.64 -18.65
C LEU A 92 -16.77 -13.19 -17.98
N GLU A 93 -17.40 -12.41 -17.08
CA GLU A 93 -18.54 -12.87 -16.29
C GLU A 93 -19.89 -12.43 -16.90
N GLY A 94 -19.91 -11.43 -17.77
CA GLY A 94 -21.14 -10.85 -18.35
C GLY A 94 -21.90 -9.92 -17.42
N GLU A 95 -21.37 -9.69 -16.19
CA GLU A 95 -21.92 -8.78 -15.19
C GLU A 95 -20.81 -8.19 -14.31
N VAL A 96 -21.09 -7.08 -13.61
CA VAL A 96 -20.18 -6.53 -12.61
C VAL A 96 -20.36 -7.28 -11.30
N ASN A 97 -19.44 -8.18 -11.00
CA ASN A 97 -19.48 -8.99 -9.80
C ASN A 97 -18.51 -8.46 -8.73
N PHE A 98 -19.04 -7.68 -7.79
CA PHE A 98 -18.24 -7.05 -6.72
C PHE A 98 -17.58 -8.06 -5.79
N ARG A 99 -18.13 -9.27 -5.63
CA ARG A 99 -17.47 -10.33 -4.89
C ARG A 99 -16.19 -10.77 -5.58
N THR A 100 -16.23 -11.05 -6.88
CA THR A 100 -15.05 -11.38 -7.71
C THR A 100 -14.04 -10.24 -7.66
N LEU A 101 -14.49 -8.99 -7.84
CA LEU A 101 -13.60 -7.82 -7.80
C LEU A 101 -12.94 -7.65 -6.42
N THR A 102 -13.66 -7.91 -5.33
CA THR A 102 -13.09 -7.90 -3.99
C THR A 102 -11.96 -8.93 -3.84
N PHE A 103 -12.14 -10.16 -4.35
CA PHE A 103 -11.07 -11.16 -4.36
C PHE A 103 -9.88 -10.73 -5.20
N LEU A 104 -10.11 -10.25 -6.42
CA LEU A 104 -9.07 -9.77 -7.32
C LEU A 104 -8.28 -8.62 -6.68
N GLY A 105 -8.95 -7.64 -6.07
CA GLY A 105 -8.29 -6.52 -5.37
C GLY A 105 -7.37 -6.99 -4.24
N ASN A 106 -7.82 -7.99 -3.46
CA ASN A 106 -7.05 -8.53 -2.34
C ASN A 106 -5.88 -9.43 -2.76
N LEU A 107 -5.81 -9.92 -4.01
CA LEU A 107 -4.66 -10.69 -4.51
C LEU A 107 -3.35 -9.90 -4.50
N ALA A 108 -3.39 -8.59 -4.53
CA ALA A 108 -2.18 -7.76 -4.46
C ALA A 108 -1.37 -8.00 -3.16
N LEU A 109 -2.02 -8.31 -2.03
CA LEU A 109 -1.33 -8.56 -0.76
C LEU A 109 -0.42 -9.81 -0.79
N PRO A 110 -0.88 -11.01 -1.18
CA PRO A 110 0.02 -12.14 -1.36
C PRO A 110 1.07 -11.91 -2.47
N MET A 111 0.76 -11.13 -3.51
CA MET A 111 1.76 -10.76 -4.52
C MET A 111 2.87 -9.88 -3.93
N ILE A 112 2.55 -8.95 -3.00
CA ILE A 112 3.54 -8.19 -2.24
C ILE A 112 4.39 -9.11 -1.37
N LEU A 113 3.79 -10.09 -0.67
CA LEU A 113 4.53 -11.08 0.11
C LEU A 113 5.45 -11.95 -0.77
N LEU A 114 5.03 -12.24 -1.99
CA LEU A 114 5.88 -12.92 -2.98
C LEU A 114 7.09 -12.05 -3.36
N LEU A 115 6.92 -10.75 -3.58
CA LEU A 115 8.05 -9.83 -3.79
C LEU A 115 8.98 -9.78 -2.57
N PHE A 116 8.43 -9.74 -1.36
CA PHE A 116 9.23 -9.80 -0.14
C PHE A 116 10.07 -11.08 -0.05
N SER A 117 9.54 -12.21 -0.55
CA SER A 117 10.28 -13.46 -0.59
C SER A 117 11.57 -13.39 -1.41
N LEU A 118 11.62 -12.49 -2.41
CA LEU A 118 12.84 -12.27 -3.21
C LEU A 118 13.96 -11.57 -2.41
N SER A 119 13.61 -10.76 -1.41
CA SER A 119 14.58 -10.09 -0.54
C SER A 119 15.17 -10.99 0.54
N VAL A 120 14.48 -12.08 0.87
CA VAL A 120 14.91 -13.03 1.91
C VAL A 120 15.42 -14.35 1.32
N ARG A 121 15.67 -14.42 0.00
CA ARG A 121 16.28 -15.58 -0.64
C ARG A 121 17.66 -15.87 -0.03
N GLY A 122 17.87 -17.12 0.37
CA GLY A 122 19.12 -17.53 1.02
C GLY A 122 19.17 -17.30 2.53
N GLU A 123 18.26 -16.55 3.12
CA GLU A 123 18.19 -16.39 4.57
C GLU A 123 17.71 -17.68 5.26
N LYS A 124 18.43 -18.08 6.31
CA LYS A 124 18.10 -19.29 7.09
C LYS A 124 16.67 -19.26 7.64
N TYR A 125 16.20 -18.08 8.08
CA TYR A 125 14.90 -17.86 8.71
C TYR A 125 13.86 -17.24 7.77
N ARG A 126 14.03 -17.39 6.45
CA ARG A 126 13.16 -16.74 5.44
C ARG A 126 11.67 -16.91 5.69
N TRP A 127 11.23 -18.09 6.07
CA TRP A 127 9.82 -18.35 6.32
C TRP A 127 9.30 -17.69 7.60
N ALA A 128 10.14 -17.58 8.63
CA ALA A 128 9.80 -16.80 9.82
C ALA A 128 9.69 -15.30 9.51
N PHE A 129 10.56 -14.77 8.66
CA PHE A 129 10.48 -13.38 8.20
C PHE A 129 9.19 -13.13 7.41
N LEU A 130 8.85 -14.02 6.48
CA LEU A 130 7.61 -13.92 5.70
C LEU A 130 6.37 -14.13 6.55
N LEU A 131 6.40 -15.04 7.53
CA LEU A 131 5.32 -15.21 8.51
C LEU A 131 5.06 -13.92 9.30
N VAL A 132 6.10 -13.25 9.78
CA VAL A 132 5.96 -11.95 10.45
C VAL A 132 5.31 -10.93 9.52
N SER A 133 5.77 -10.83 8.27
CA SER A 133 5.18 -9.91 7.30
C SER A 133 3.70 -10.24 7.01
N ALA A 134 3.36 -11.53 6.88
CA ALA A 134 1.98 -11.97 6.67
C ALA A 134 1.07 -11.64 7.86
N LEU A 135 1.52 -11.91 9.10
CA LEU A 135 0.79 -11.57 10.32
C LEU A 135 0.56 -10.05 10.46
N LEU A 136 1.52 -9.24 9.99
CA LEU A 136 1.42 -7.78 10.04
C LEU A 136 0.56 -7.20 8.89
N LEU A 137 0.33 -7.91 7.80
CA LEU A 137 -0.43 -7.43 6.64
C LEU A 137 -1.83 -8.03 6.54
N LEU A 138 -1.97 -9.33 6.84
CA LEU A 138 -3.19 -10.09 6.57
C LEU A 138 -4.08 -10.19 7.83
N HIS A 139 -4.73 -9.08 8.16
CA HIS A 139 -5.63 -8.96 9.32
C HIS A 139 -6.71 -7.90 9.09
N PRO A 140 -7.83 -7.89 9.83
CA PRO A 140 -8.98 -7.04 9.56
C PRO A 140 -8.82 -5.56 9.98
N ARG A 141 -7.64 -5.09 10.40
CA ARG A 141 -7.42 -3.67 10.76
C ARG A 141 -7.83 -2.70 9.64
N THR A 142 -7.69 -3.14 8.39
CA THR A 142 -8.00 -2.37 7.19
C THR A 142 -9.28 -2.87 6.51
N TYR A 143 -10.30 -3.24 7.30
CA TYR A 143 -11.51 -3.90 6.80
C TYR A 143 -12.26 -3.11 5.71
N THR A 144 -12.21 -1.79 5.73
CA THR A 144 -12.81 -0.97 4.67
C THR A 144 -12.15 -1.23 3.31
N LEU A 145 -10.82 -1.37 3.26
CA LEU A 145 -10.10 -1.72 2.04
C LEU A 145 -10.33 -3.18 1.63
N ILE A 146 -10.44 -4.09 2.61
CA ILE A 146 -10.62 -5.51 2.35
C ILE A 146 -11.93 -5.77 1.61
N LEU A 147 -13.01 -5.10 2.01
CA LEU A 147 -14.35 -5.36 1.50
C LEU A 147 -14.79 -4.41 0.37
N MET A 148 -14.21 -3.24 0.23
CA MET A 148 -14.49 -2.31 -0.87
C MET A 148 -13.53 -2.59 -2.02
N SER A 149 -14.06 -3.13 -3.14
CA SER A 149 -13.23 -3.60 -4.25
C SER A 149 -12.42 -2.47 -4.88
N GLN A 150 -13.02 -1.30 -5.10
CA GLN A 150 -12.34 -0.13 -5.64
C GLN A 150 -11.14 0.28 -4.76
N ALA A 151 -11.35 0.35 -3.44
CA ALA A 151 -10.28 0.71 -2.52
C ALA A 151 -9.18 -0.35 -2.44
N ALA A 152 -9.52 -1.65 -2.51
CA ALA A 152 -8.54 -2.72 -2.58
C ALA A 152 -7.66 -2.58 -3.84
N PHE A 153 -8.27 -2.32 -5.00
CA PHE A 153 -7.52 -2.06 -6.23
C PHE A 153 -6.66 -0.81 -6.10
N ALA A 154 -7.22 0.33 -5.65
CA ALA A 154 -6.49 1.58 -5.57
C ALA A 154 -5.30 1.50 -4.59
N TYR A 155 -5.54 0.99 -3.36
CA TYR A 155 -4.53 1.01 -2.31
C TYR A 155 -3.57 -0.18 -2.36
N TYR A 156 -4.02 -1.40 -2.69
CA TYR A 156 -3.11 -2.56 -2.66
C TYR A 156 -2.28 -2.67 -3.93
N TYR A 157 -2.89 -2.45 -5.09
CA TYR A 157 -2.16 -2.57 -6.36
C TYR A 157 -1.17 -1.44 -6.61
N VAL A 158 -1.42 -0.20 -6.12
CA VAL A 158 -0.41 0.85 -6.23
C VAL A 158 0.90 0.44 -5.54
N PHE A 159 0.80 -0.21 -4.36
CA PHE A 159 1.98 -0.73 -3.65
C PHE A 159 2.58 -1.95 -4.33
N PHE A 160 1.76 -2.88 -4.81
CA PHE A 160 2.27 -4.01 -5.56
C PHE A 160 3.06 -3.57 -6.80
N TYR A 161 2.49 -2.71 -7.62
CA TYR A 161 3.15 -2.21 -8.83
C TYR A 161 4.40 -1.38 -8.51
N ALA A 162 4.33 -0.51 -7.51
CA ALA A 162 5.48 0.26 -7.04
C ALA A 162 6.63 -0.63 -6.58
N PHE A 163 6.34 -1.63 -5.76
CA PHE A 163 7.34 -2.57 -5.26
C PHE A 163 7.88 -3.45 -6.39
N ALA A 164 7.03 -3.96 -7.28
CA ALA A 164 7.45 -4.72 -8.46
C ALA A 164 8.39 -3.90 -9.34
N CYS A 165 8.10 -2.61 -9.57
CA CYS A 165 8.99 -1.68 -10.26
C CYS A 165 10.36 -1.59 -9.57
N LEU A 166 10.40 -1.28 -8.27
CA LEU A 166 11.64 -1.13 -7.51
C LEU A 166 12.45 -2.44 -7.46
N PHE A 167 11.77 -3.58 -7.43
CA PHE A 167 12.41 -4.90 -7.52
C PHE A 167 12.96 -5.19 -8.91
N ALA A 168 12.26 -4.81 -9.99
CA ALA A 168 12.73 -4.97 -11.36
C ALA A 168 13.97 -4.10 -11.66
N LEU A 169 14.05 -2.90 -11.07
CA LEU A 169 15.21 -2.01 -11.21
C LEU A 169 16.48 -2.54 -10.53
N HIS A 170 16.38 -3.56 -9.68
CA HIS A 170 17.59 -4.13 -9.06
C HIS A 170 18.45 -4.90 -10.07
N GLN A 171 19.76 -4.55 -10.16
CA GLN A 171 20.66 -5.09 -11.19
C GLN A 171 20.03 -4.96 -12.57
N VAL A 172 19.77 -3.71 -12.95
CA VAL A 172 18.96 -3.36 -14.12
C VAL A 172 19.57 -3.87 -15.43
N THR A 173 18.70 -4.43 -16.27
CA THR A 173 18.95 -4.77 -17.68
C THR A 173 17.84 -4.16 -18.52
N LEU A 174 17.97 -4.10 -19.86
CA LEU A 174 16.94 -3.50 -20.70
C LEU A 174 15.55 -4.14 -20.51
N PRO A 175 15.38 -5.47 -20.50
CA PRO A 175 14.07 -6.08 -20.23
C PRO A 175 13.51 -5.73 -18.85
N LYS A 176 14.37 -5.67 -17.83
CA LYS A 176 13.97 -5.26 -16.48
C LYS A 176 13.58 -3.79 -16.42
N LEU A 177 14.27 -2.92 -17.17
CA LEU A 177 13.91 -1.49 -17.27
C LEU A 177 12.52 -1.32 -17.90
N VAL A 178 12.23 -2.05 -18.98
CA VAL A 178 10.91 -2.04 -19.62
C VAL A 178 9.85 -2.54 -18.67
N LEU A 179 10.08 -3.67 -17.99
CA LEU A 179 9.15 -4.19 -16.98
C LEU A 179 8.92 -3.17 -15.84
N ALA A 180 9.98 -2.53 -15.35
CA ALA A 180 9.88 -1.51 -14.32
C ALA A 180 9.06 -0.30 -14.79
N ALA A 181 9.27 0.16 -16.04
CA ALA A 181 8.50 1.26 -16.61
C ALA A 181 7.00 0.91 -16.73
N VAL A 182 6.67 -0.31 -17.17
CA VAL A 182 5.28 -0.80 -17.20
C VAL A 182 4.68 -0.82 -15.79
N MET A 183 5.38 -1.39 -14.81
CA MET A 183 4.89 -1.44 -13.43
C MET A 183 4.72 -0.03 -12.83
N CYS A 184 5.65 0.89 -13.11
CA CYS A 184 5.56 2.27 -12.67
C CYS A 184 4.36 3.01 -13.29
N THR A 185 4.12 2.79 -14.58
CA THR A 185 2.95 3.32 -15.30
C THR A 185 1.65 2.78 -14.70
N LEU A 186 1.55 1.47 -14.48
CA LEU A 186 0.38 0.86 -13.82
C LEU A 186 0.17 1.44 -12.42
N SER A 187 1.24 1.63 -11.63
CA SER A 187 1.15 2.27 -10.31
C SER A 187 0.56 3.68 -10.38
N MET A 188 1.04 4.49 -11.33
CA MET A 188 0.62 5.87 -11.54
C MET A 188 -0.84 5.98 -12.01
N PHE A 189 -1.30 5.03 -12.86
CA PHE A 189 -2.68 4.94 -13.35
C PHE A 189 -3.59 4.07 -12.47
N THR A 190 -3.12 3.69 -11.28
CA THR A 190 -3.93 3.08 -10.23
C THR A 190 -4.28 4.09 -9.13
N PHE A 191 -3.30 4.91 -8.71
CA PHE A 191 -3.48 5.91 -7.66
C PHE A 191 -2.44 7.03 -7.79
N ALA A 192 -2.80 8.28 -7.48
CA ALA A 192 -1.92 9.44 -7.71
C ALA A 192 -0.54 9.33 -7.04
N SER A 193 -0.45 8.69 -5.85
CA SER A 193 0.84 8.47 -5.19
C SER A 193 1.79 7.58 -5.98
N GLY A 194 1.30 6.79 -6.94
CA GLY A 194 2.12 6.00 -7.86
C GLY A 194 3.11 6.82 -8.67
N GLN A 195 2.87 8.12 -8.89
CA GLN A 195 3.82 9.04 -9.53
C GLN A 195 5.17 9.09 -8.80
N MET A 196 5.17 8.92 -7.45
CA MET A 196 6.40 8.94 -6.65
C MET A 196 7.37 7.81 -6.99
N VAL A 197 6.88 6.74 -7.63
CA VAL A 197 7.72 5.61 -8.06
C VAL A 197 8.73 6.04 -9.12
N TRP A 198 8.40 7.00 -10.00
CA TRP A 198 9.33 7.53 -11.00
C TRP A 198 10.56 8.17 -10.33
N PHE A 199 10.35 8.94 -9.27
CA PHE A 199 11.45 9.57 -8.52
C PHE A 199 12.28 8.53 -7.76
N LEU A 200 11.64 7.58 -7.08
CA LEU A 200 12.35 6.52 -6.36
C LEU A 200 13.06 5.54 -7.29
N GLY A 201 12.51 5.29 -8.47
CA GLY A 201 13.18 4.53 -9.53
C GLY A 201 14.46 5.22 -10.02
N LEU A 202 14.40 6.54 -10.21
CA LEU A 202 15.60 7.33 -10.54
C LEU A 202 16.65 7.25 -9.42
N VAL A 203 16.22 7.38 -8.14
CA VAL A 203 17.12 7.21 -6.98
C VAL A 203 17.76 5.81 -6.99
N SER A 204 17.00 4.75 -7.28
CA SER A 204 17.50 3.38 -7.39
C SER A 204 18.60 3.26 -8.46
N LEU A 205 18.37 3.83 -9.64
CA LEU A 205 19.33 3.78 -10.76
C LEU A 205 20.58 4.62 -10.49
N LEU A 206 20.42 5.84 -9.94
CA LEU A 206 21.55 6.68 -9.54
C LEU A 206 22.40 6.03 -8.43
N HIS A 207 21.74 5.39 -7.46
CA HIS A 207 22.44 4.61 -6.43
C HIS A 207 23.28 3.48 -7.06
N GLN A 208 22.76 2.76 -8.04
CA GLN A 208 23.53 1.73 -8.75
C GLN A 208 24.71 2.33 -9.55
N CYS A 209 24.54 3.52 -10.14
CA CYS A 209 25.63 4.24 -10.80
C CYS A 209 26.80 4.55 -9.84
N LEU A 210 26.46 4.94 -8.60
CA LEU A 210 27.44 5.36 -7.60
C LEU A 210 28.17 4.17 -6.93
N PHE A 211 27.46 3.05 -6.72
CA PHE A 211 27.95 1.97 -5.85
C PHE A 211 28.11 0.60 -6.54
N SER A 212 27.65 0.44 -7.80
CA SER A 212 27.71 -0.86 -8.48
C SER A 212 28.26 -0.80 -9.90
N GLU A 213 27.58 -0.15 -10.85
CA GLU A 213 27.91 -0.23 -12.28
C GLU A 213 27.72 1.08 -13.04
N ARG A 214 28.74 1.54 -13.78
CA ARG A 214 28.64 2.75 -14.64
C ARG A 214 27.59 2.65 -15.75
N LYS A 215 27.27 1.44 -16.24
CA LYS A 215 26.24 1.21 -17.28
C LYS A 215 24.84 1.67 -16.84
N SER A 216 24.58 1.73 -15.55
CA SER A 216 23.29 2.21 -15.00
C SER A 216 22.99 3.67 -15.35
N PHE A 217 24.00 4.49 -15.76
CA PHE A 217 23.77 5.89 -16.16
C PHE A 217 22.88 6.01 -17.40
N TYR A 218 23.07 5.16 -18.42
CA TYR A 218 22.18 5.14 -19.59
C TYR A 218 20.74 4.80 -19.21
N TYR A 219 20.57 3.84 -18.33
CA TYR A 219 19.25 3.46 -17.84
C TYR A 219 18.60 4.58 -17.01
N ALA A 220 19.36 5.31 -16.21
CA ALA A 220 18.87 6.47 -15.47
C ALA A 220 18.44 7.60 -16.40
N ALA A 221 19.19 7.87 -17.48
CA ALA A 221 18.82 8.88 -18.48
C ALA A 221 17.54 8.51 -19.23
N ILE A 222 17.41 7.24 -19.70
CA ILE A 222 16.19 6.74 -20.35
C ILE A 222 15.03 6.81 -19.38
N TRP A 223 15.21 6.36 -18.14
CA TRP A 223 14.20 6.39 -17.10
C TRP A 223 13.68 7.81 -16.85
N PHE A 224 14.60 8.77 -16.71
CA PHE A 224 14.26 10.17 -16.50
C PHE A 224 13.40 10.73 -17.66
N LEU A 225 13.82 10.46 -18.90
CA LEU A 225 13.06 10.91 -20.08
C LEU A 225 11.65 10.31 -20.11
N VAL A 226 11.54 8.99 -19.88
CA VAL A 226 10.23 8.32 -19.82
C VAL A 226 9.39 8.86 -18.68
N ALA A 227 9.98 9.10 -17.51
CA ALA A 227 9.30 9.68 -16.35
C ALA A 227 8.70 11.05 -16.68
N VAL A 228 9.48 11.94 -17.33
CA VAL A 228 8.99 13.27 -17.74
C VAL A 228 7.80 13.14 -18.70
N ILE A 229 7.91 12.28 -19.73
CA ILE A 229 6.83 12.05 -20.68
C ILE A 229 5.57 11.55 -19.95
N MET A 230 5.71 10.55 -19.10
CA MET A 230 4.57 9.94 -18.41
C MET A 230 3.91 10.88 -17.40
N LEU A 231 4.68 11.71 -16.71
CA LEU A 231 4.15 12.76 -15.84
C LEU A 231 3.37 13.80 -16.63
N ILE A 232 3.86 14.23 -17.80
CA ILE A 232 3.13 15.15 -18.68
C ILE A 232 1.82 14.48 -19.13
N VAL A 233 1.87 13.24 -19.64
CA VAL A 233 0.67 12.50 -20.09
C VAL A 233 -0.37 12.40 -18.99
N TRP A 234 0.06 12.11 -17.75
CA TRP A 234 -0.87 11.98 -16.63
C TRP A 234 -1.57 13.29 -16.28
N HIS A 235 -0.88 14.44 -16.44
CA HIS A 235 -1.43 15.78 -16.13
C HIS A 235 -2.24 16.39 -17.28
N VAL A 236 -2.21 15.82 -18.50
CA VAL A 236 -3.06 16.29 -19.59
C VAL A 236 -4.54 16.16 -19.22
N GLY A 237 -5.26 17.29 -19.21
CA GLY A 237 -6.69 17.34 -18.84
C GLY A 237 -6.96 17.02 -17.36
N PHE A 238 -5.95 17.07 -16.48
CA PHE A 238 -6.15 16.91 -15.04
C PHE A 238 -6.79 18.19 -14.47
N ILE A 239 -7.86 18.01 -13.70
CA ILE A 239 -8.59 19.09 -13.07
C ILE A 239 -8.36 18.99 -11.56
N ASP A 240 -7.83 20.07 -10.97
CA ASP A 240 -7.70 20.18 -9.52
C ASP A 240 -9.09 20.36 -8.90
N LEU A 241 -9.55 19.37 -8.16
CA LEU A 241 -10.85 19.41 -7.48
C LEU A 241 -10.95 20.52 -6.44
N HIS A 242 -9.82 20.94 -5.86
CA HIS A 242 -9.81 22.08 -4.94
C HIS A 242 -10.16 23.40 -5.65
N SER A 243 -9.88 23.50 -6.96
CA SER A 243 -10.27 24.65 -7.80
C SER A 243 -11.75 24.66 -8.18
N GLN A 244 -12.48 23.55 -7.96
CA GLN A 244 -13.89 23.40 -8.30
C GLN A 244 -14.86 23.76 -7.16
N MET A 245 -14.36 24.15 -5.98
CA MET A 245 -15.25 24.72 -4.98
C MET A 245 -15.96 25.94 -5.56
N PRO A 246 -17.29 26.05 -5.42
CA PRO A 246 -18.01 27.20 -5.98
C PRO A 246 -17.37 28.50 -5.56
N ALA A 247 -17.08 29.36 -6.53
CA ALA A 247 -16.51 30.67 -6.25
C ALA A 247 -17.49 31.44 -5.33
N GLY A 248 -17.00 31.85 -4.15
CA GLY A 248 -17.82 32.52 -3.14
C GLY A 248 -18.30 31.64 -1.98
N THR A 249 -17.99 30.34 -1.96
CA THR A 249 -18.27 29.51 -0.78
C THR A 249 -17.42 30.03 0.40
N SER A 250 -18.08 30.47 1.47
CA SER A 250 -17.38 30.99 2.65
C SER A 250 -16.67 29.88 3.41
N SER A 251 -15.57 30.20 4.10
CA SER A 251 -14.88 29.26 4.98
C SER A 251 -15.81 28.65 6.04
N GLU A 252 -16.87 29.36 6.41
CA GLU A 252 -17.87 28.95 7.39
C GLU A 252 -18.82 27.88 6.81
N GLU A 253 -19.25 28.02 5.54
CA GLU A 253 -20.03 27.01 4.84
C GLU A 253 -19.20 25.73 4.60
N ILE A 254 -17.93 25.87 4.26
CA ILE A 254 -17.04 24.70 4.11
C ILE A 254 -16.86 23.99 5.45
N ARG A 255 -16.76 24.73 6.59
CA ARG A 255 -16.65 24.13 7.93
C ARG A 255 -17.92 23.39 8.35
N LEU A 256 -19.10 23.82 7.89
CA LEU A 256 -20.34 23.08 8.14
C LEU A 256 -20.35 21.72 7.46
N LEU A 257 -19.80 21.65 6.24
CA LEU A 257 -19.69 20.38 5.48
C LEU A 257 -18.47 19.56 5.89
N LEU A 258 -17.37 20.22 6.27
CA LEU A 258 -16.10 19.60 6.65
C LEU A 258 -15.62 20.21 7.99
N PRO A 259 -16.07 19.69 9.14
CA PRO A 259 -15.74 20.24 10.46
C PRO A 259 -14.22 20.34 10.76
N GLY A 260 -13.42 19.60 10.03
CA GLY A 260 -11.95 19.63 10.13
C GLY A 260 -11.27 20.73 9.28
N TYR A 261 -12.02 21.49 8.48
CA TYR A 261 -11.46 22.49 7.57
C TYR A 261 -10.72 23.63 8.30
N LEU A 262 -9.50 23.92 7.84
CA LEU A 262 -8.57 24.86 8.47
C LEU A 262 -8.27 26.09 7.57
N GLY A 263 -9.23 26.52 6.73
CA GLY A 263 -9.01 27.48 5.66
C GLY A 263 -8.39 28.82 6.06
N ASP A 264 -8.73 29.37 7.25
CA ASP A 264 -8.24 30.67 7.74
C ASP A 264 -7.09 30.53 8.75
N ALA A 265 -6.41 29.39 8.76
CA ALA A 265 -5.34 29.12 9.70
C ALA A 265 -4.08 29.95 9.39
N SER A 266 -3.40 30.39 10.45
CA SER A 266 -2.04 30.91 10.30
C SER A 266 -1.11 29.84 9.70
N TRP A 267 -0.05 30.27 9.01
CA TRP A 267 0.92 29.33 8.42
C TRP A 267 1.53 28.35 9.45
N HIS A 268 1.72 28.76 10.70
CA HIS A 268 2.19 27.91 11.79
C HIS A 268 1.19 26.78 12.12
N GLN A 269 -0.10 27.13 12.17
CA GLN A 269 -1.17 26.14 12.41
C GLN A 269 -1.28 25.16 11.25
N ALA A 270 -1.14 25.67 10.01
CA ALA A 270 -1.12 24.82 8.82
C ALA A 270 0.06 23.83 8.86
N ILE A 271 1.30 24.30 9.10
CA ILE A 271 2.47 23.42 9.23
C ILE A 271 2.27 22.39 10.34
N ALA A 272 1.84 22.83 11.55
CA ALA A 272 1.60 21.92 12.65
C ALA A 272 0.57 20.83 12.28
N ARG A 273 -0.50 21.21 11.55
CA ARG A 273 -1.52 20.28 11.05
C ARG A 273 -0.94 19.28 10.06
N TYR A 274 -0.16 19.72 9.07
CA TYR A 274 0.48 18.84 8.09
C TYR A 274 1.43 17.85 8.77
N VAL A 275 2.27 18.32 9.70
CA VAL A 275 3.19 17.46 10.44
C VAL A 275 2.42 16.45 11.30
N ALA A 276 1.41 16.89 12.06
CA ALA A 276 0.60 16.01 12.86
C ALA A 276 -0.12 14.95 12.01
N PHE A 277 -0.77 15.37 10.93
CA PHE A 277 -1.49 14.49 10.02
C PHE A 277 -0.56 13.43 9.43
N PHE A 278 0.60 13.85 8.91
CA PHE A 278 1.61 12.95 8.35
C PHE A 278 2.11 11.91 9.36
N LEU A 279 2.48 12.35 10.56
CA LEU A 279 2.97 11.44 11.58
C LEU A 279 1.87 10.48 12.09
N VAL A 280 0.63 10.96 12.22
CA VAL A 280 -0.50 10.12 12.61
C VAL A 280 -0.80 9.05 11.58
N ILE A 281 -0.77 9.38 10.27
CA ILE A 281 -0.89 8.36 9.20
C ILE A 281 0.14 7.26 9.41
N LEU A 282 1.42 7.61 9.57
CA LEU A 282 2.51 6.63 9.65
C LEU A 282 2.49 5.78 10.91
N GLY A 283 1.86 6.25 12.00
CA GLY A 283 1.82 5.52 13.27
C GLY A 283 0.48 4.90 13.65
N SER A 284 -0.53 4.96 12.78
CA SER A 284 -1.91 4.52 13.08
C SER A 284 -2.12 3.00 13.11
N ALA A 285 -1.12 2.16 12.80
CA ALA A 285 -1.24 0.70 12.78
C ALA A 285 -1.82 0.12 14.08
N PHE A 286 -1.35 0.61 15.23
CA PHE A 286 -1.72 0.12 16.57
C PHE A 286 -2.74 0.99 17.31
N VAL A 287 -3.15 2.13 16.75
CA VAL A 287 -3.88 3.16 17.46
C VAL A 287 -5.20 3.46 16.79
N THR A 288 -6.27 3.50 17.57
CA THR A 288 -7.63 3.76 17.09
C THR A 288 -8.25 5.04 17.63
N SER A 289 -7.64 5.67 18.66
CA SER A 289 -8.29 6.77 19.37
C SER A 289 -7.35 7.92 19.82
N SER A 290 -6.02 7.74 19.73
CA SER A 290 -5.08 8.76 20.21
C SER A 290 -4.13 9.23 19.11
N THR A 291 -4.33 10.44 18.61
CA THR A 291 -3.45 11.07 17.63
C THR A 291 -2.03 11.30 18.16
N LEU A 292 -1.89 11.59 19.46
CA LEU A 292 -0.57 11.78 20.09
C LEU A 292 0.24 10.48 20.06
N VAL A 293 -0.37 9.35 20.47
CA VAL A 293 0.31 8.04 20.45
C VAL A 293 0.63 7.64 19.01
N ALA A 294 -0.32 7.79 18.08
CA ALA A 294 -0.08 7.50 16.67
C ALA A 294 1.06 8.38 16.11
N GLY A 295 1.03 9.68 16.37
CA GLY A 295 2.09 10.60 15.91
C GLY A 295 3.47 10.24 16.47
N THR A 296 3.56 9.85 17.73
CA THR A 296 4.81 9.40 18.36
C THR A 296 5.34 8.12 17.72
N LEU A 297 4.47 7.14 17.45
CA LEU A 297 4.84 5.90 16.74
C LEU A 297 5.27 6.19 15.30
N GLY A 298 4.58 7.07 14.58
CA GLY A 298 4.94 7.49 13.24
C GLY A 298 6.32 8.15 13.18
N LEU A 299 6.62 9.02 14.14
CA LEU A 299 7.95 9.62 14.31
C LEU A 299 9.02 8.55 14.56
N ALA A 300 8.75 7.60 15.46
CA ALA A 300 9.68 6.51 15.77
C ALA A 300 9.94 5.63 14.54
N MET A 301 8.91 5.28 13.76
CA MET A 301 9.06 4.48 12.53
C MET A 301 9.85 5.24 11.47
N THR A 302 9.60 6.53 11.28
CA THR A 302 10.34 7.38 10.33
C THR A 302 11.80 7.55 10.75
N ALA A 303 12.06 7.74 12.04
CA ALA A 303 13.42 7.83 12.58
C ALA A 303 14.17 6.50 12.41
N ALA A 304 13.53 5.36 12.69
CA ALA A 304 14.11 4.03 12.47
C ALA A 304 14.44 3.79 10.99
N LEU A 305 13.54 4.13 10.07
CA LEU A 305 13.78 4.04 8.62
C LEU A 305 14.97 4.91 8.20
N SER A 306 15.01 6.17 8.65
CA SER A 306 16.09 7.10 8.36
C SER A 306 17.43 6.57 8.87
N PHE A 307 17.47 6.06 10.11
CA PHE A 307 18.66 5.44 10.69
C PHE A 307 19.14 4.23 9.88
N ILE A 308 18.24 3.31 9.50
CA ILE A 308 18.59 2.14 8.70
C ILE A 308 19.09 2.58 7.32
N THR A 309 18.42 3.54 6.68
CA THR A 309 18.82 4.07 5.37
C THR A 309 20.22 4.67 5.43
N VAL A 310 20.51 5.54 6.41
CA VAL A 310 21.83 6.17 6.59
C VAL A 310 22.90 5.13 6.93
N LYS A 311 22.60 4.17 7.81
CA LYS A 311 23.54 3.12 8.21
C LYS A 311 23.93 2.20 7.05
N PHE A 312 23.00 1.92 6.15
CA PHE A 312 23.17 0.95 5.07
C PHE A 312 23.11 1.56 3.66
N TYR A 313 23.32 2.89 3.50
CA TYR A 313 23.20 3.57 2.21
C TYR A 313 24.14 3.03 1.13
N ARG A 314 25.31 2.48 1.50
CA ARG A 314 26.27 1.86 0.58
C ARG A 314 25.96 0.41 0.23
N HIS A 315 24.90 -0.17 0.83
CA HIS A 315 24.56 -1.54 0.53
C HIS A 315 23.98 -1.66 -0.89
N GLN A 316 24.45 -2.67 -1.64
CA GLN A 316 24.02 -2.84 -3.04
C GLN A 316 22.50 -3.06 -3.21
N ASP A 317 21.87 -3.71 -2.24
CA ASP A 317 20.43 -3.95 -2.27
C ASP A 317 19.70 -2.96 -1.35
N ILE A 318 19.08 -1.93 -1.95
CA ILE A 318 18.29 -0.91 -1.24
C ILE A 318 16.78 -1.04 -1.50
N ARG A 319 16.32 -2.12 -2.16
CA ARG A 319 14.92 -2.30 -2.58
C ARG A 319 13.91 -2.10 -1.44
N LEU A 320 14.09 -2.81 -0.33
CA LEU A 320 13.17 -2.69 0.82
C LEU A 320 13.19 -1.29 1.45
N ALA A 321 14.34 -0.62 1.47
CA ALA A 321 14.42 0.76 1.95
C ALA A 321 13.64 1.70 1.01
N LEU A 322 13.76 1.54 -0.30
CA LEU A 322 12.99 2.31 -1.28
C LEU A 322 11.48 2.01 -1.19
N CYS A 323 11.10 0.75 -0.93
CA CYS A 323 9.69 0.41 -0.65
C CYS A 323 9.17 1.15 0.59
N CYS A 324 9.93 1.21 1.68
CA CYS A 324 9.56 2.01 2.85
C CYS A 324 9.44 3.50 2.51
N TRP A 325 10.39 4.05 1.75
CA TRP A 325 10.34 5.46 1.32
C TRP A 325 9.17 5.75 0.38
N PHE A 326 8.75 4.79 -0.45
CA PHE A 326 7.52 4.92 -1.25
C PHE A 326 6.28 5.04 -0.36
N ILE A 327 6.19 4.25 0.72
CA ILE A 327 5.08 4.34 1.67
C ILE A 327 5.07 5.72 2.35
N VAL A 328 6.24 6.21 2.78
CA VAL A 328 6.40 7.54 3.39
C VAL A 328 6.00 8.65 2.40
N ALA A 329 6.42 8.55 1.13
CA ALA A 329 6.04 9.50 0.08
C ALA A 329 4.53 9.46 -0.20
N SER A 330 3.91 8.26 -0.20
CA SER A 330 2.46 8.10 -0.34
C SER A 330 1.70 8.75 0.84
N ALA A 331 2.19 8.59 2.07
CA ALA A 331 1.63 9.25 3.24
C ALA A 331 1.75 10.78 3.14
N ALA A 332 2.89 11.28 2.62
CA ALA A 332 3.07 12.71 2.38
C ALA A 332 2.09 13.23 1.31
N ALA A 333 1.88 12.49 0.22
CA ALA A 333 0.92 12.84 -0.82
C ALA A 333 -0.52 12.91 -0.27
N VAL A 334 -0.94 11.92 0.52
CA VAL A 334 -2.25 11.94 1.21
C VAL A 334 -2.35 13.13 2.16
N THR A 335 -1.28 13.43 2.89
CA THR A 335 -1.23 14.58 3.81
C THR A 335 -1.44 15.89 3.06
N LEU A 336 -0.76 16.09 1.93
CA LEU A 336 -0.89 17.30 1.11
C LEU A 336 -2.33 17.49 0.61
N GLY A 337 -3.00 16.42 0.21
CA GLY A 337 -4.37 16.49 -0.29
C GLY A 337 -5.46 16.57 0.80
N ARG A 338 -5.17 16.19 2.05
CA ARG A 338 -6.22 16.00 3.06
C ARG A 338 -6.06 16.80 4.36
N ALA A 339 -4.83 17.20 4.71
CA ALA A 339 -4.58 17.80 6.02
C ALA A 339 -5.29 19.14 6.27
N MET A 340 -5.59 19.91 5.22
CA MET A 340 -6.35 21.15 5.36
C MET A 340 -7.86 20.91 5.47
N LEU A 341 -8.36 19.79 4.93
CA LEU A 341 -9.79 19.45 4.90
C LEU A 341 -10.24 18.69 6.16
N PHE A 342 -9.36 17.86 6.72
CA PHE A 342 -9.70 16.94 7.80
C PHE A 342 -8.78 17.09 9.01
N ALA A 343 -9.30 16.85 10.20
CA ALA A 343 -8.52 16.79 11.42
C ALA A 343 -7.61 15.53 11.43
N PRO A 344 -6.47 15.53 12.19
CA PRO A 344 -5.56 14.38 12.22
C PRO A 344 -6.15 13.07 12.74
N ASP A 345 -7.23 13.10 13.50
CA ASP A 345 -7.96 11.91 13.97
C ASP A 345 -8.70 11.18 12.84
N TYR A 346 -9.06 11.88 11.76
CA TYR A 346 -9.65 11.29 10.57
C TYR A 346 -8.80 10.15 9.97
N VAL A 347 -7.47 10.24 10.05
CA VAL A 347 -6.57 9.22 9.52
C VAL A 347 -6.37 8.02 10.44
N LEU A 348 -6.98 8.02 11.62
CA LEU A 348 -7.09 6.82 12.43
C LEU A 348 -8.12 5.83 11.85
N ASP A 349 -8.90 6.28 10.87
CA ASP A 349 -9.80 5.42 10.10
C ASP A 349 -9.03 4.29 9.40
N THR A 350 -9.76 3.22 9.11
CA THR A 350 -9.21 1.94 8.69
C THR A 350 -8.49 2.01 7.34
N ARG A 351 -8.97 2.79 6.37
CA ARG A 351 -8.34 2.90 5.04
C ARG A 351 -6.96 3.56 5.07
N TYR A 352 -6.78 4.60 5.90
CA TYR A 352 -5.49 5.30 5.98
C TYR A 352 -4.48 4.55 6.85
N SER A 353 -4.94 3.78 7.82
CA SER A 353 -4.07 2.95 8.65
C SER A 353 -3.31 1.88 7.86
N PHE A 354 -3.75 1.59 6.63
CA PHE A 354 -3.03 0.68 5.74
C PHE A 354 -1.60 1.15 5.45
N LEU A 355 -1.38 2.46 5.28
CA LEU A 355 -0.03 3.01 5.07
C LEU A 355 0.90 2.69 6.26
N SER A 356 0.38 2.85 7.48
CA SER A 356 1.13 2.49 8.68
C SER A 356 1.40 0.99 8.80
N VAL A 357 0.40 0.16 8.51
CA VAL A 357 0.52 -1.31 8.50
C VAL A 357 1.56 -1.77 7.48
N MET A 358 1.50 -1.22 6.27
CA MET A 358 2.45 -1.52 5.19
C MET A 358 3.87 -1.07 5.56
N LEU A 359 4.03 0.14 6.13
CA LEU A 359 5.31 0.63 6.61
C LEU A 359 5.88 -0.26 7.72
N LEU A 360 5.06 -0.62 8.71
CA LEU A 360 5.48 -1.49 9.81
C LEU A 360 5.97 -2.83 9.28
N SER A 361 5.20 -3.49 8.42
CA SER A 361 5.57 -4.80 7.85
C SER A 361 6.86 -4.71 7.04
N THR A 362 6.99 -3.72 6.15
CA THR A 362 8.17 -3.56 5.29
C THR A 362 9.41 -3.15 6.10
N LEU A 363 9.25 -2.28 7.10
CA LEU A 363 10.33 -1.83 7.99
C LEU A 363 10.84 -2.96 8.89
N VAL A 364 9.94 -3.77 9.44
CA VAL A 364 10.31 -4.97 10.22
C VAL A 364 11.08 -5.95 9.34
N LEU A 365 10.61 -6.22 8.13
CA LEU A 365 11.32 -7.07 7.17
C LEU A 365 12.70 -6.50 6.81
N LEU A 366 12.78 -5.20 6.54
CA LEU A 366 14.06 -4.51 6.29
C LEU A 366 15.01 -4.66 7.47
N ALA A 367 14.54 -4.48 8.70
CA ALA A 367 15.34 -4.65 9.90
C ALA A 367 15.82 -6.11 10.07
N GLN A 368 14.95 -7.09 9.84
CA GLN A 368 15.28 -8.52 9.90
C GLN A 368 16.39 -8.89 8.90
N VAL A 369 16.34 -8.34 7.70
CA VAL A 369 17.37 -8.59 6.66
C VAL A 369 18.69 -7.88 6.99
N ARG A 370 18.64 -6.68 7.60
CA ARG A 370 19.83 -5.85 7.83
C ARG A 370 20.56 -6.15 9.13
N PHE A 371 19.87 -6.51 10.19
CA PHE A 371 20.47 -6.70 11.50
C PHE A 371 20.64 -8.18 11.84
N ALA A 372 21.89 -8.57 12.13
CA ALA A 372 22.24 -9.96 12.45
C ALA A 372 21.51 -10.50 13.69
N VAL A 373 21.08 -9.60 14.62
CA VAL A 373 20.33 -10.00 15.82
C VAL A 373 19.05 -10.77 15.49
N PHE A 374 18.38 -10.43 14.38
CA PHE A 374 17.16 -11.13 13.96
C PHE A 374 17.43 -12.48 13.27
N ARG A 375 18.69 -12.79 12.98
CA ARG A 375 19.12 -14.12 12.48
C ARG A 375 19.44 -15.11 13.61
N SER A 376 19.09 -14.76 14.84
CA SER A 376 19.27 -15.51 16.08
C SER A 376 17.90 -15.93 16.65
N PRO A 377 17.83 -16.64 17.78
CA PRO A 377 16.58 -16.94 18.47
C PRO A 377 15.68 -15.72 18.78
N ALA A 378 16.23 -14.48 18.73
CA ALA A 378 15.44 -13.25 18.88
C ALA A 378 14.31 -13.14 17.81
N ILE A 379 14.39 -13.83 16.68
CA ILE A 379 13.29 -13.92 15.71
C ILE A 379 12.02 -14.47 16.35
N LEU A 380 12.11 -15.35 17.33
CA LEU A 380 10.96 -15.88 18.05
C LEU A 380 10.18 -14.79 18.79
N LEU A 381 10.88 -13.83 19.39
CA LEU A 381 10.23 -12.69 20.02
C LEU A 381 9.45 -11.85 18.98
N VAL A 382 10.04 -11.61 17.82
CA VAL A 382 9.37 -10.86 16.74
C VAL A 382 8.12 -11.61 16.24
N VAL A 383 8.20 -12.94 16.10
CA VAL A 383 7.04 -13.77 15.75
C VAL A 383 5.95 -13.69 16.83
N VAL A 384 6.30 -13.80 18.10
CA VAL A 384 5.35 -13.69 19.22
C VAL A 384 4.65 -12.31 19.23
N LEU A 385 5.41 -11.23 19.03
CA LEU A 385 4.85 -9.89 18.95
C LEU A 385 3.92 -9.73 17.74
N ALA A 386 4.29 -10.29 16.58
CA ALA A 386 3.44 -10.26 15.38
C ALA A 386 2.15 -11.08 15.57
N VAL A 387 2.21 -12.24 16.22
CA VAL A 387 1.02 -13.03 16.60
C VAL A 387 0.14 -12.24 17.59
N GLY A 388 0.74 -11.58 18.58
CA GLY A 388 0.02 -10.72 19.51
C GLY A 388 -0.72 -9.58 18.79
N TYR A 389 -0.05 -8.92 17.85
CA TYR A 389 -0.65 -7.89 17.01
C TYR A 389 -1.80 -8.43 16.15
N TRP A 390 -1.60 -9.56 15.49
CA TRP A 390 -2.60 -10.21 14.65
C TRP A 390 -3.85 -10.58 15.45
N ASN A 391 -3.69 -11.17 16.64
CA ASN A 391 -4.80 -11.49 17.54
C ASN A 391 -5.52 -10.23 18.02
N TRP A 392 -4.79 -9.17 18.39
CA TRP A 392 -5.36 -7.89 18.75
C TRP A 392 -6.20 -7.29 17.59
N ALA A 393 -5.68 -7.32 16.38
CA ALA A 393 -6.39 -6.81 15.21
C ALA A 393 -7.69 -7.59 14.95
N HIS A 394 -7.68 -8.92 15.06
CA HIS A 394 -8.90 -9.74 14.91
C HIS A 394 -9.90 -9.44 16.01
N SER A 395 -9.50 -9.45 17.28
CA SER A 395 -10.41 -9.19 18.39
C SER A 395 -11.03 -7.79 18.34
N ARG A 396 -10.31 -6.80 17.78
CA ARG A 396 -10.77 -5.41 17.74
C ARG A 396 -11.63 -5.08 16.53
N PHE A 397 -11.36 -5.70 15.38
CA PHE A 397 -11.95 -5.31 14.10
C PHE A 397 -12.88 -6.36 13.46
N GLU A 398 -13.13 -7.48 14.13
CA GLU A 398 -14.09 -8.47 13.66
C GLU A 398 -15.54 -7.93 13.66
N ASN A 399 -15.96 -7.27 14.75
CA ASN A 399 -17.30 -6.65 14.83
C ASN A 399 -17.48 -5.51 13.83
N PRO A 400 -16.55 -4.51 13.69
CA PRO A 400 -16.63 -3.49 12.65
C PRO A 400 -16.69 -4.06 11.22
N LEU A 401 -16.01 -5.16 10.95
CA LEU A 401 -16.11 -5.86 9.67
C LEU A 401 -17.53 -6.35 9.42
N GLN A 402 -18.15 -6.98 10.43
CA GLN A 402 -19.54 -7.45 10.35
C GLN A 402 -20.54 -6.29 10.25
N GLU A 403 -20.32 -5.19 10.96
CA GLU A 403 -21.16 -4.00 10.86
C GLU A 403 -21.13 -3.37 9.47
N MET A 404 -19.97 -3.34 8.82
CA MET A 404 -19.85 -2.85 7.44
C MET A 404 -20.69 -3.69 6.48
N LEU A 405 -20.71 -5.00 6.66
CA LEU A 405 -21.58 -5.89 5.87
C LEU A 405 -23.06 -5.60 6.11
N ASN A 406 -23.45 -5.44 7.37
CA ASN A 406 -24.84 -5.16 7.70
C ASN A 406 -25.33 -3.85 7.07
N ARG A 407 -24.47 -2.82 7.01
CA ARG A 407 -24.77 -1.55 6.34
C ARG A 407 -24.90 -1.67 4.81
N ARG A 408 -24.38 -2.72 4.19
CA ARG A 408 -24.55 -2.98 2.75
C ARG A 408 -25.93 -3.56 2.42
N TYR A 409 -26.61 -4.16 3.41
CA TYR A 409 -27.95 -4.75 3.25
C TYR A 409 -29.07 -3.81 3.72
N SER A 410 -28.75 -2.69 4.36
CA SER A 410 -29.70 -1.65 4.77
C SER A 410 -29.80 -0.53 3.74
#